data_eec4065863554c93bdedcd84762f3037
#
_entry.id   eec4065863554c93bdedcd84762f3037
#
_cell.length_a   1.000
_cell.length_b   1.000
_cell.length_c   1.000
_cell.angle_alpha   90.00
_cell.angle_beta   90.00
_cell.angle_gamma   90.00
#
_symmetry.space_group_name_H-M   'P 1'
#
loop_
_entity.id
_entity.type
_entity.pdbx_description
1 polymer ?
#
loop_
_entity_poly.entity_id
_entity_poly.type
_entity_poly.pdbx_seq_one_letter_code
_entity_poly.pdbx_strand_id
1 'polypeptide(L)'
;MRVMIPMTKPIFYDTDCLSSFLQINRIDLLKKEYSKIIISAEVKKELFNKNTPQDVKTRLTSLIQEGYVEIKDLEFGSDEFNQYYTFITDDKTEDIGKGELSVISLAIAKNGILASNNLDDVCYFVKKYKLEHVTTSKIIVTCYEKGYLTFDEADKIWKELRKNPKHPQMSFKDFYDKDDKMCYE
;
A
#
# COMPACT_ATOMS: atom_id res chain seq x y z
N MET A 1 7.57 -11.63 33.66
CA MET A 1 7.77 -10.38 32.90
C MET A 1 7.19 -10.60 31.49
N ARG A 2 6.00 -10.05 31.22
CA ARG A 2 5.41 -10.13 29.88
C ARG A 2 6.23 -9.19 28.98
N VAL A 3 6.96 -9.73 28.03
CA VAL A 3 7.56 -8.96 26.94
C VAL A 3 6.40 -8.36 26.17
N MET A 4 6.17 -7.05 26.32
CA MET A 4 5.26 -6.34 25.43
C MET A 4 5.93 -6.31 24.06
N ILE A 5 5.46 -7.16 23.15
CA ILE A 5 5.76 -7.05 21.73
C ILE A 5 5.21 -5.67 21.32
N PRO A 6 6.01 -4.75 20.79
CA PRO A 6 5.49 -3.49 20.29
C PRO A 6 4.42 -3.82 19.26
N MET A 7 3.18 -3.36 19.48
CA MET A 7 2.11 -3.50 18.51
C MET A 7 2.55 -2.73 17.28
N THR A 8 2.97 -3.45 16.25
CA THR A 8 3.24 -2.84 14.93
C THR A 8 1.93 -2.21 14.44
N LYS A 9 2.00 -0.95 13.99
CA LYS A 9 0.84 -0.26 13.44
C LYS A 9 0.24 -1.08 12.30
N PRO A 10 -1.10 -1.14 12.19
CA PRO A 10 -1.74 -1.80 11.05
C PRO A 10 -1.36 -1.06 9.75
N ILE A 11 -1.14 -1.82 8.68
CA ILE A 11 -0.82 -1.25 7.36
C ILE A 11 -1.96 -1.51 6.39
N PHE A 12 -2.40 -0.45 5.72
CA PHE A 12 -3.52 -0.43 4.79
C PHE A 12 -3.01 -0.20 3.37
N TYR A 13 -3.29 -1.14 2.48
CA TYR A 13 -2.82 -1.12 1.10
C TYR A 13 -3.88 -0.62 0.14
N ASP A 14 -3.49 0.34 -0.71
CA ASP A 14 -4.28 0.68 -1.88
C ASP A 14 -4.13 -0.38 -2.98
N THR A 15 -4.97 -0.26 -4.01
CA THR A 15 -5.01 -1.17 -5.16
C THR A 15 -3.69 -1.21 -5.91
N ASP A 16 -3.08 -0.07 -6.21
CA ASP A 16 -1.88 0.04 -7.03
C ASP A 16 -0.64 -0.49 -6.31
N CYS A 17 -0.50 -0.20 -5.02
CA CYS A 17 0.63 -0.65 -4.23
C CYS A 17 0.62 -2.18 -4.06
N LEU A 18 -0.53 -2.77 -3.68
CA LEU A 18 -0.63 -4.23 -3.54
C LEU A 18 -0.54 -4.94 -4.89
N SER A 19 -1.20 -4.41 -5.93
CA SER A 19 -1.15 -4.95 -7.29
C SER A 19 0.28 -5.07 -7.81
N SER A 20 1.13 -4.08 -7.52
CA SER A 20 2.55 -4.10 -7.92
C SER A 20 3.27 -5.35 -7.40
N PHE A 21 3.13 -5.68 -6.12
CA PHE A 21 3.75 -6.89 -5.52
C PHE A 21 3.12 -8.18 -6.03
N LEU A 22 1.81 -8.19 -6.24
CA LEU A 22 1.11 -9.35 -6.80
C LEU A 22 1.56 -9.65 -8.24
N GLN A 23 1.71 -8.62 -9.09
CA GLN A 23 2.14 -8.77 -10.48
C GLN A 23 3.56 -9.30 -10.61
N ILE A 24 4.51 -8.73 -9.85
CA ILE A 24 5.90 -9.20 -9.87
C ILE A 24 6.12 -10.48 -9.06
N ASN A 25 5.07 -11.01 -8.42
CA ASN A 25 5.10 -12.21 -7.57
C ASN A 25 6.15 -12.16 -6.45
N ARG A 26 6.23 -11.03 -5.73
CA ARG A 26 7.18 -10.80 -4.64
C ARG A 26 6.51 -10.44 -3.31
N ILE A 27 5.41 -11.13 -2.99
CA ILE A 27 4.72 -11.02 -1.69
C ILE A 27 5.62 -11.48 -0.53
N ASP A 28 6.61 -12.33 -0.80
CA ASP A 28 7.63 -12.72 0.17
C ASP A 28 8.31 -11.52 0.84
N LEU A 29 8.52 -10.43 0.12
CA LEU A 29 9.09 -9.20 0.65
C LEU A 29 8.15 -8.51 1.65
N LEU A 30 6.85 -8.47 1.35
CA LEU A 30 5.87 -7.92 2.27
C LEU A 30 5.78 -8.77 3.55
N LYS A 31 5.83 -10.10 3.43
CA LYS A 31 5.81 -11.01 4.58
C LYS A 31 7.04 -10.86 5.50
N LYS A 32 8.16 -10.34 5.00
CA LYS A 32 9.35 -10.03 5.80
C LYS A 32 9.19 -8.73 6.61
N GLU A 33 8.44 -7.76 6.09
CA GLU A 33 8.26 -6.44 6.71
C GLU A 33 7.01 -6.38 7.59
N TYR A 34 5.93 -7.05 7.18
CA TYR A 34 4.63 -6.95 7.80
C TYR A 34 4.06 -8.33 8.10
N SER A 35 3.63 -8.57 9.33
CA SER A 35 3.01 -9.83 9.75
C SER A 35 1.65 -10.08 9.10
N LYS A 36 0.96 -9.00 8.73
CA LYS A 36 -0.35 -8.97 8.07
C LYS A 36 -0.51 -7.65 7.34
N ILE A 37 -1.25 -7.66 6.24
CA ILE A 37 -1.67 -6.46 5.52
C ILE A 37 -3.20 -6.38 5.47
N ILE A 38 -3.71 -5.16 5.38
CA ILE A 38 -5.14 -4.90 5.37
C ILE A 38 -5.52 -4.18 4.08
N ILE A 39 -6.62 -4.60 3.47
CA ILE A 39 -7.26 -3.92 2.35
C ILE A 39 -8.71 -3.63 2.69
N SER A 40 -9.31 -2.62 2.05
CA SER A 40 -10.75 -2.40 2.15
C SER A 40 -11.53 -3.34 1.24
N ALA A 41 -12.84 -3.45 1.46
CA ALA A 41 -13.74 -4.15 0.53
C ALA A 41 -13.74 -3.52 -0.87
N GLU A 42 -13.61 -2.18 -0.98
CA GLU A 42 -13.51 -1.49 -2.27
C GLU A 42 -12.21 -1.85 -3.01
N VAL A 43 -11.06 -1.84 -2.33
CA VAL A 43 -9.78 -2.30 -2.91
C VAL A 43 -9.87 -3.76 -3.36
N LYS A 44 -10.46 -4.64 -2.56
CA LYS A 44 -10.71 -6.03 -2.99
C LYS A 44 -11.50 -6.08 -4.28
N LYS A 45 -12.59 -5.33 -4.37
CA LYS A 45 -13.46 -5.27 -5.56
C LYS A 45 -12.69 -4.80 -6.80
N GLU A 46 -11.83 -3.79 -6.66
CA GLU A 46 -10.96 -3.32 -7.74
C GLU A 46 -9.96 -4.39 -8.19
N LEU A 47 -9.31 -5.08 -7.24
CA LEU A 47 -8.36 -6.16 -7.54
C LEU A 47 -9.01 -7.41 -8.14
N PHE A 48 -10.32 -7.61 -7.97
CA PHE A 48 -11.07 -8.68 -8.59
C PHE A 48 -11.85 -8.28 -9.84
N ASN A 49 -11.63 -7.06 -10.37
CA ASN A 49 -12.33 -6.62 -11.57
C ASN A 49 -11.98 -7.50 -12.80
N LYS A 50 -12.78 -7.39 -13.89
CA LYS A 50 -12.63 -8.22 -15.08
C LYS A 50 -11.27 -8.08 -15.79
N ASN A 51 -10.63 -6.92 -15.65
CA ASN A 51 -9.37 -6.60 -16.33
C ASN A 51 -8.12 -7.06 -15.55
N THR A 52 -8.27 -7.45 -14.29
CA THR A 52 -7.17 -7.98 -13.48
C THR A 52 -6.77 -9.36 -13.97
N PRO A 53 -5.47 -9.62 -14.23
CA PRO A 53 -4.98 -10.94 -14.65
C PRO A 53 -5.36 -12.05 -13.68
N GLN A 54 -5.66 -13.24 -14.22
CA GLN A 54 -6.15 -14.36 -13.40
C GLN A 54 -5.11 -14.85 -12.37
N ASP A 55 -3.84 -14.82 -12.70
CA ASP A 55 -2.77 -15.18 -11.78
C ASP A 55 -2.67 -14.23 -10.58
N VAL A 56 -2.90 -12.92 -10.79
CA VAL A 56 -2.98 -11.92 -9.72
C VAL A 56 -4.16 -12.21 -8.79
N LYS A 57 -5.33 -12.52 -9.35
CA LYS A 57 -6.53 -12.91 -8.58
C LYS A 57 -6.28 -14.18 -7.76
N THR A 58 -5.63 -15.16 -8.37
CA THR A 58 -5.31 -16.45 -7.70
C THR A 58 -4.36 -16.20 -6.51
N ARG A 59 -3.29 -15.40 -6.70
CA ARG A 59 -2.36 -15.06 -5.61
C ARG A 59 -3.08 -14.33 -4.48
N LEU A 60 -3.90 -13.34 -4.80
CA LEU A 60 -4.66 -12.60 -3.78
C LEU A 60 -5.63 -13.51 -3.02
N THR A 61 -6.32 -14.42 -3.72
CA THR A 61 -7.23 -15.39 -3.09
C THR A 61 -6.49 -16.26 -2.08
N SER A 62 -5.31 -16.79 -2.46
CA SER A 62 -4.48 -17.60 -1.53
C SER A 62 -4.08 -16.80 -0.29
N LEU A 63 -3.65 -15.55 -0.45
CA LEU A 63 -3.25 -14.68 0.67
C LEU A 63 -4.39 -14.37 1.63
N ILE A 64 -5.62 -14.20 1.11
CA ILE A 64 -6.83 -14.02 1.93
C ILE A 64 -7.14 -15.31 2.68
N GLN A 65 -7.07 -16.48 2.02
CA GLN A 65 -7.32 -17.77 2.64
C GLN A 65 -6.27 -18.14 3.72
N GLU A 66 -5.01 -17.75 3.51
CA GLU A 66 -3.93 -17.87 4.49
C GLU A 66 -4.10 -16.91 5.69
N GLY A 67 -5.01 -15.95 5.63
CA GLY A 67 -5.19 -14.90 6.64
C GLY A 67 -4.08 -13.85 6.68
N TYR A 68 -3.21 -13.81 5.66
CA TYR A 68 -2.19 -12.77 5.52
C TYR A 68 -2.77 -11.45 5.03
N VAL A 69 -3.74 -11.48 4.14
CA VAL A 69 -4.52 -10.32 3.71
C VAL A 69 -5.85 -10.32 4.45
N GLU A 70 -6.04 -9.33 5.31
CA GLU A 70 -7.31 -9.08 6.01
C GLU A 70 -8.14 -8.07 5.21
N ILE A 71 -9.45 -8.34 5.06
CA ILE A 71 -10.39 -7.42 4.43
C ILE A 71 -11.14 -6.70 5.54
N LYS A 72 -11.15 -5.36 5.48
CA LYS A 72 -11.94 -4.51 6.36
C LYS A 72 -13.05 -3.82 5.61
N ASP A 73 -14.28 -4.00 6.11
CA ASP A 73 -15.42 -3.23 5.65
C ASP A 73 -15.48 -1.89 6.38
N LEU A 74 -16.07 -0.90 5.73
CA LEU A 74 -16.44 0.38 6.33
C LEU A 74 -17.85 0.22 6.91
N GLU A 75 -17.94 -0.17 8.18
CA GLU A 75 -19.22 -0.39 8.83
C GLU A 75 -20.00 0.92 8.99
N PHE A 76 -21.26 0.93 8.60
CA PHE A 76 -22.13 2.10 8.67
C PHE A 76 -22.14 2.69 10.10
N GLY A 77 -21.87 3.99 10.22
CA GLY A 77 -21.84 4.71 11.48
C GLY A 77 -20.50 4.60 12.25
N SER A 78 -19.53 3.81 11.75
CA SER A 78 -18.17 3.81 12.33
C SER A 78 -17.41 5.09 11.97
N ASP A 79 -16.33 5.38 12.72
CA ASP A 79 -15.49 6.55 12.45
C ASP A 79 -14.88 6.50 11.05
N GLU A 80 -14.39 5.33 10.61
CA GLU A 80 -13.86 5.11 9.28
C GLU A 80 -14.91 5.30 8.19
N PHE A 81 -16.16 4.87 8.41
CA PHE A 81 -17.26 5.11 7.47
C PHE A 81 -17.61 6.59 7.38
N ASN A 82 -17.73 7.28 8.51
CA ASN A 82 -18.05 8.70 8.53
C ASN A 82 -16.95 9.53 7.83
N GLN A 83 -15.68 9.16 8.05
CA GLN A 83 -14.56 9.79 7.36
C GLN A 83 -14.60 9.53 5.85
N TYR A 84 -14.85 8.28 5.45
CA TYR A 84 -14.99 7.90 4.04
C TYR A 84 -16.16 8.64 3.38
N TYR A 85 -17.32 8.70 4.04
CA TYR A 85 -18.48 9.41 3.54
C TYR A 85 -18.18 10.89 3.32
N THR A 86 -17.48 11.52 4.27
CA THR A 86 -17.02 12.91 4.12
C THR A 86 -16.16 13.08 2.86
N PHE A 87 -15.23 12.16 2.61
CA PHE A 87 -14.36 12.25 1.45
C PHE A 87 -15.10 12.05 0.13
N ILE A 88 -15.94 11.03 0.00
CA ILE A 88 -16.68 10.77 -1.26
C ILE A 88 -17.75 11.82 -1.59
N THR A 89 -18.07 12.71 -0.65
CA THR A 89 -19.03 13.81 -0.84
C THR A 89 -18.37 15.18 -0.92
N ASP A 90 -17.03 15.26 -0.84
CA ASP A 90 -16.26 16.50 -0.98
C ASP A 90 -15.82 16.66 -2.44
N ASP A 91 -16.21 17.75 -3.09
CA ASP A 91 -15.86 18.08 -4.48
C ASP A 91 -14.32 18.09 -4.71
N LYS A 92 -13.53 18.32 -3.65
CA LYS A 92 -12.07 18.35 -3.75
C LYS A 92 -11.44 16.95 -3.92
N THR A 93 -12.21 15.92 -3.70
CA THR A 93 -11.74 14.52 -3.76
C THR A 93 -12.51 13.69 -4.80
N GLU A 94 -13.31 14.34 -5.67
CA GLU A 94 -14.13 13.66 -6.67
C GLU A 94 -13.33 12.83 -7.67
N ASP A 95 -12.08 13.26 -7.97
CA ASP A 95 -11.17 12.57 -8.89
C ASP A 95 -10.41 11.40 -8.23
N ILE A 96 -10.48 11.26 -6.90
CA ILE A 96 -9.78 10.21 -6.16
C ILE A 96 -10.61 8.92 -6.14
N GLY A 97 -9.97 7.79 -6.42
CA GLY A 97 -10.64 6.49 -6.46
C GLY A 97 -11.27 6.06 -5.13
N LYS A 98 -12.44 5.42 -5.19
CA LYS A 98 -13.15 4.94 -3.98
C LYS A 98 -12.32 3.95 -3.16
N GLY A 99 -11.54 3.09 -3.81
CA GLY A 99 -10.62 2.18 -3.15
C GLY A 99 -9.59 2.95 -2.33
N GLU A 100 -8.96 3.96 -2.92
CA GLU A 100 -7.96 4.80 -2.27
C GLU A 100 -8.55 5.58 -1.10
N LEU A 101 -9.68 6.28 -1.29
CA LEU A 101 -10.37 6.99 -0.19
C LEU A 101 -10.77 6.07 0.96
N SER A 102 -11.13 4.83 0.66
CA SER A 102 -11.52 3.85 1.69
C SER A 102 -10.35 3.43 2.56
N VAL A 103 -9.16 3.18 1.99
CA VAL A 103 -7.97 2.81 2.78
C VAL A 103 -7.37 4.01 3.50
N ILE A 104 -7.45 5.22 2.94
CA ILE A 104 -7.09 6.47 3.64
C ILE A 104 -7.94 6.62 4.89
N SER A 105 -9.26 6.42 4.79
CA SER A 105 -10.20 6.52 5.92
C SER A 105 -9.90 5.50 7.02
N LEU A 106 -9.61 4.25 6.64
CA LEU A 106 -9.18 3.20 7.56
C LEU A 106 -7.85 3.55 8.25
N ALA A 107 -6.86 4.04 7.48
CA ALA A 107 -5.56 4.43 8.03
C ALA A 107 -5.68 5.57 9.04
N ILE A 108 -6.51 6.58 8.77
CA ILE A 108 -6.79 7.68 9.69
C ILE A 108 -7.44 7.15 10.98
N ALA A 109 -8.56 6.42 10.85
CA ALA A 109 -9.34 5.98 12.00
C ALA A 109 -8.58 4.99 12.91
N LYS A 110 -7.66 4.21 12.35
CA LYS A 110 -6.87 3.20 13.09
C LYS A 110 -5.45 3.66 13.41
N ASN A 111 -5.09 4.92 13.12
CA ASN A 111 -3.72 5.44 13.28
C ASN A 111 -2.68 4.48 12.65
N GLY A 112 -2.97 4.03 11.44
CA GLY A 112 -2.20 3.04 10.71
C GLY A 112 -1.21 3.64 9.72
N ILE A 113 -0.54 2.77 8.97
CA ILE A 113 0.34 3.11 7.87
C ILE A 113 -0.46 3.02 6.57
N LEU A 114 -0.37 4.02 5.71
CA LEU A 114 -0.96 4.00 4.37
C LEU A 114 0.10 3.53 3.35
N ALA A 115 -0.17 2.47 2.62
CA ALA A 115 0.66 2.00 1.51
C ALA A 115 0.01 2.38 0.18
N SER A 116 0.51 3.43 -0.47
CA SER A 116 0.03 3.92 -1.76
C SER A 116 1.16 4.47 -2.62
N ASN A 117 1.06 4.31 -3.94
CA ASN A 117 2.01 4.85 -4.92
C ASN A 117 1.56 6.21 -5.49
N ASN A 118 0.31 6.60 -5.29
CA ASN A 118 -0.27 7.81 -5.86
C ASN A 118 -0.02 9.02 -4.96
N LEU A 119 1.20 9.57 -5.04
CA LEU A 119 1.62 10.69 -4.18
C LEU A 119 0.76 11.94 -4.37
N ASP A 120 0.31 12.23 -5.60
CA ASP A 120 -0.48 13.41 -5.91
C ASP A 120 -1.80 13.43 -5.13
N ASP A 121 -2.46 12.26 -5.01
CA ASP A 121 -3.73 12.13 -4.32
C ASP A 121 -3.56 12.00 -2.80
N VAL A 122 -2.54 11.28 -2.32
CA VAL A 122 -2.42 10.97 -0.88
C VAL A 122 -1.67 12.01 -0.06
N CYS A 123 -0.75 12.81 -0.65
CA CYS A 123 0.09 13.74 0.12
C CYS A 123 -0.72 14.75 0.93
N TYR A 124 -1.87 15.21 0.42
CA TYR A 124 -2.78 16.08 1.18
C TYR A 124 -3.23 15.42 2.49
N PHE A 125 -3.66 14.15 2.42
CA PHE A 125 -4.14 13.41 3.60
C PHE A 125 -3.00 13.06 4.55
N VAL A 126 -1.86 12.65 4.00
CA VAL A 126 -0.65 12.33 4.79
C VAL A 126 -0.24 13.53 5.63
N LYS A 127 -0.15 14.73 5.03
CA LYS A 127 0.20 15.97 5.73
C LYS A 127 -0.88 16.40 6.73
N LYS A 128 -2.14 16.41 6.31
CA LYS A 128 -3.27 16.88 7.14
C LYS A 128 -3.49 16.02 8.37
N TYR A 129 -3.43 14.70 8.20
CA TYR A 129 -3.72 13.73 9.27
C TYR A 129 -2.46 13.13 9.91
N LYS A 130 -1.27 13.57 9.49
CA LYS A 130 0.04 13.06 9.98
C LYS A 130 0.15 11.55 9.87
N LEU A 131 -0.31 10.98 8.76
CA LEU A 131 -0.25 9.55 8.51
C LEU A 131 1.19 9.11 8.21
N GLU A 132 1.57 7.95 8.73
CA GLU A 132 2.72 7.24 8.18
C GLU A 132 2.35 6.72 6.79
N HIS A 133 3.26 6.91 5.84
CA HIS A 133 3.02 6.55 4.45
C HIS A 133 4.22 5.80 3.87
N VAL A 134 3.95 4.83 3.03
CA VAL A 134 4.96 4.03 2.34
C VAL A 134 4.54 3.74 0.90
N THR A 135 5.52 3.74 -0.01
CA THR A 135 5.33 3.37 -1.42
C THR A 135 5.92 1.99 -1.68
N THR A 136 5.55 1.36 -2.81
CA THR A 136 6.22 0.14 -3.30
C THR A 136 7.74 0.33 -3.40
N SER A 137 8.17 1.47 -3.94
CA SER A 137 9.60 1.81 -4.10
C SER A 137 10.32 1.85 -2.76
N LYS A 138 9.73 2.48 -1.73
CA LYS A 138 10.31 2.54 -0.39
C LYS A 138 10.41 1.17 0.27
N ILE A 139 9.41 0.32 0.08
CA ILE A 139 9.45 -1.07 0.59
C ILE A 139 10.62 -1.84 -0.03
N ILE A 140 10.86 -1.71 -1.34
CA ILE A 140 12.01 -2.37 -2.01
C ILE A 140 13.33 -1.84 -1.46
N VAL A 141 13.48 -0.52 -1.28
CA VAL A 141 14.67 0.09 -0.66
C VAL A 141 14.87 -0.47 0.75
N THR A 142 13.83 -0.49 1.57
CA THR A 142 13.90 -1.03 2.95
C THR A 142 14.32 -2.50 2.95
N CYS A 143 13.80 -3.32 2.04
CA CYS A 143 14.20 -4.72 1.90
C CYS A 143 15.69 -4.87 1.52
N TYR A 144 16.20 -4.00 0.66
CA TYR A 144 17.62 -3.95 0.31
C TYR A 144 18.48 -3.55 1.52
N GLU A 145 18.13 -2.47 2.21
CA GLU A 145 18.85 -1.96 3.39
C GLU A 145 18.92 -2.99 4.53
N LYS A 146 17.85 -3.78 4.70
CA LYS A 146 17.80 -4.87 5.69
C LYS A 146 18.49 -6.16 5.23
N GLY A 147 19.07 -6.18 4.03
CA GLY A 147 19.77 -7.34 3.49
C GLY A 147 18.86 -8.49 3.06
N TYR A 148 17.57 -8.23 2.85
CA TYR A 148 16.63 -9.21 2.28
C TYR A 148 16.77 -9.37 0.78
N LEU A 149 17.41 -8.39 0.14
CA LEU A 149 17.73 -8.36 -1.28
C LEU A 149 19.19 -7.95 -1.46
N THR A 150 19.87 -8.60 -2.40
CA THR A 150 21.11 -8.08 -2.96
C THR A 150 20.81 -6.89 -3.88
N PHE A 151 21.81 -6.10 -4.24
CA PHE A 151 21.65 -5.00 -5.20
C PHE A 151 21.11 -5.49 -6.53
N ASP A 152 21.64 -6.59 -7.07
CA ASP A 152 21.22 -7.16 -8.36
C ASP A 152 19.76 -7.64 -8.33
N GLU A 153 19.32 -8.21 -7.21
CA GLU A 153 17.91 -8.61 -7.03
C GLU A 153 16.99 -7.39 -6.96
N ALA A 154 17.37 -6.36 -6.20
CA ALA A 154 16.62 -5.12 -6.11
C ALA A 154 16.52 -4.41 -7.47
N ASP A 155 17.63 -4.30 -8.22
CA ASP A 155 17.65 -3.71 -9.56
C ASP A 155 16.81 -4.50 -10.56
N LYS A 156 16.82 -5.83 -10.49
CA LYS A 156 15.96 -6.69 -11.31
C LYS A 156 14.47 -6.46 -11.02
N ILE A 157 14.09 -6.43 -9.75
CA ILE A 157 12.71 -6.11 -9.33
C ILE A 157 12.32 -4.71 -9.80
N TRP A 158 13.22 -3.74 -9.63
CA TRP A 158 13.01 -2.36 -10.05
C TRP A 158 12.74 -2.23 -11.55
N LYS A 159 13.46 -2.95 -12.39
CA LYS A 159 13.23 -3.01 -13.84
C LYS A 159 11.84 -3.54 -14.19
N GLU A 160 11.34 -4.54 -13.44
CA GLU A 160 9.98 -5.04 -13.64
C GLU A 160 8.93 -3.98 -13.22
N LEU A 161 9.11 -3.33 -12.07
CA LEU A 161 8.21 -2.29 -11.60
C LEU A 161 8.13 -1.10 -12.56
N ARG A 162 9.24 -0.69 -13.18
CA ARG A 162 9.30 0.41 -14.16
C ARG A 162 8.51 0.17 -15.45
N LYS A 163 8.07 -1.06 -15.71
CA LYS A 163 7.11 -1.33 -16.80
C LYS A 163 5.76 -0.63 -16.56
N ASN A 164 5.43 -0.33 -15.32
CA ASN A 164 4.30 0.50 -14.96
C ASN A 164 4.76 1.97 -14.81
N PRO A 165 4.22 2.92 -15.60
CA PRO A 165 4.63 4.33 -15.58
C PRO A 165 4.35 5.05 -14.25
N LYS A 166 3.51 4.49 -13.39
CA LYS A 166 3.26 5.01 -12.03
C LYS A 166 4.45 4.83 -11.08
N HIS A 167 5.42 3.96 -11.43
CA HIS A 167 6.65 3.81 -10.65
C HIS A 167 7.74 4.79 -11.13
N PRO A 168 8.70 5.16 -10.25
CA PRO A 168 9.82 6.02 -10.62
C PRO A 168 10.59 5.47 -11.81
N GLN A 169 10.80 6.30 -12.86
CA GLN A 169 11.40 5.86 -14.13
C GLN A 169 12.94 5.91 -14.13
N MET A 170 13.56 6.40 -13.06
CA MET A 170 15.03 6.36 -12.89
C MET A 170 15.52 4.94 -12.52
N SER A 171 16.84 4.71 -12.53
CA SER A 171 17.42 3.42 -12.09
C SER A 171 17.24 3.21 -10.58
N PHE A 172 17.34 1.95 -10.12
CA PHE A 172 17.31 1.65 -8.68
C PHE A 172 18.43 2.39 -7.93
N LYS A 173 19.64 2.43 -8.52
CA LYS A 173 20.77 3.15 -7.94
C LYS A 173 20.49 4.64 -7.78
N ASP A 174 19.99 5.30 -8.85
CA ASP A 174 19.72 6.74 -8.80
C ASP A 174 18.61 7.07 -7.81
N PHE A 175 17.62 6.19 -7.65
CA PHE A 175 16.56 6.36 -6.68
C PHE A 175 17.08 6.18 -5.25
N TYR A 176 17.90 5.15 -5.02
CA TYR A 176 18.52 4.86 -3.73
C TYR A 176 19.48 5.97 -3.27
N ASP A 177 20.27 6.54 -4.21
CA ASP A 177 21.23 7.60 -3.94
C ASP A 177 20.55 8.99 -3.73
N LYS A 178 19.28 9.13 -4.11
CA LYS A 178 18.48 10.32 -3.82
C LYS A 178 17.73 10.12 -2.51
N ASP A 179 17.78 11.14 -1.63
CA ASP A 179 16.84 11.18 -0.50
C ASP A 179 15.41 11.11 -1.04
N ASP A 180 14.69 10.06 -0.63
CA ASP A 180 13.32 9.80 -1.08
C ASP A 180 12.40 10.94 -0.61
N LYS A 181 12.04 11.82 -1.55
CA LYS A 181 11.07 12.90 -1.28
C LYS A 181 9.68 12.31 -1.17
N MET A 182 9.38 11.82 0.02
CA MET A 182 8.04 11.41 0.43
C MET A 182 7.18 12.65 0.73
N CYS A 183 5.88 12.45 0.96
CA CYS A 183 4.92 13.52 1.27
C CYS A 183 5.28 14.44 2.46
N TYR A 184 6.41 14.20 3.13
CA TYR A 184 6.81 14.90 4.36
C TYR A 184 7.58 16.21 4.14
N GLU A 185 8.00 16.54 2.91
CA GLU A 185 8.63 17.81 2.56
C GLU A 185 7.64 18.91 2.14
#